data_b2f3ed4e08278b5ce5d5fd75add86f50
#
_entry.id   b2f3ed4e08278b5ce5d5fd75add86f50
#
_cell.length_a   1.000
_cell.length_b   1.000
_cell.length_c   1.000
_cell.angle_alpha   90.00
_cell.angle_beta   90.00
_cell.angle_gamma   90.00
#
_symmetry.space_group_name_H-M   'P 1'
#
loop_
_entity.id
_entity.type
_entity.pdbx_description
1 polymer ?
#
loop_
_entity_poly.entity_id
_entity_poly.type
_entity_poly.pdbx_seq_one_letter_code
_entity_poly.pdbx_strand_id
1 'polypeptide(L)'
;MKNVFRPLVAVALFAGLLMPAATMAQTPQEKIRAALEPKLNNGAKIASITPSPVPTIYEVRVEGDLLYVDETGTHLFQGNLINLPQGRDLTRE
;
A
#
# COMPACT_ATOMS: atom_id res chain seq x y z
N MET A 1 -42.20 10.22 -31.40
CA MET A 1 -41.11 9.95 -31.91
C MET A 1 -40.00 10.67 -31.41
N LYS A 2 -40.08 11.79 -31.20
CA LYS A 2 -39.09 12.47 -30.70
C LYS A 2 -38.71 12.11 -29.36
N ASN A 3 -39.52 11.62 -28.60
CA ASN A 3 -39.23 11.36 -27.26
C ASN A 3 -38.26 10.24 -27.08
N VAL A 4 -37.97 9.56 -28.08
CA VAL A 4 -37.06 8.46 -27.94
C VAL A 4 -35.76 8.90 -27.37
N PHE A 5 -35.42 10.11 -27.46
CA PHE A 5 -34.19 10.48 -26.92
C PHE A 5 -34.13 10.42 -25.46
N ARG A 6 -35.19 10.42 -24.80
CA ARG A 6 -35.18 10.37 -23.42
C ARG A 6 -34.31 9.35 -22.88
N PRO A 7 -34.35 8.14 -23.27
CA PRO A 7 -33.56 7.03 -22.72
C PRO A 7 -32.11 7.33 -22.80
N LEU A 8 -31.73 8.11 -23.75
CA LEU A 8 -30.37 8.37 -23.91
C LEU A 8 -29.78 9.08 -22.73
N VAL A 9 -30.56 9.90 -22.18
CA VAL A 9 -30.14 10.69 -21.06
C VAL A 9 -29.75 9.81 -19.93
N ALA A 10 -30.50 8.78 -19.73
CA ALA A 10 -30.24 7.87 -18.64
C ALA A 10 -28.90 7.23 -18.79
N VAL A 11 -28.50 7.02 -19.98
CA VAL A 11 -27.24 6.37 -20.20
C VAL A 11 -26.10 7.15 -19.61
N ALA A 12 -26.19 8.41 -19.67
CA ALA A 12 -25.11 9.21 -19.17
C ALA A 12 -24.81 8.91 -17.72
N LEU A 13 -25.80 8.47 -17.00
CA LEU A 13 -25.60 8.20 -15.61
C LEU A 13 -24.67 7.06 -15.38
N PHE A 14 -24.63 6.13 -16.29
CA PHE A 14 -23.77 5.03 -16.12
C PHE A 14 -22.36 5.42 -15.93
N ALA A 15 -21.91 6.36 -16.70
CA ALA A 15 -20.52 6.75 -16.64
C ALA A 15 -20.16 7.13 -15.23
N GLY A 16 -21.04 7.78 -14.55
CA GLY A 16 -20.73 8.21 -13.23
C GLY A 16 -20.58 7.06 -12.27
N LEU A 17 -21.28 6.01 -12.52
CA LEU A 17 -21.22 4.89 -11.62
C LEU A 17 -19.91 4.15 -11.69
N LEU A 18 -19.25 4.25 -12.82
CA LEU A 18 -18.01 3.53 -12.97
C LEU A 18 -16.89 4.19 -12.23
N MET A 19 -16.96 5.48 -12.04
CA MET A 19 -15.90 6.18 -11.40
C MET A 19 -15.59 5.69 -10.01
N PRO A 20 -16.58 5.51 -9.18
CA PRO A 20 -16.32 5.10 -7.80
C PRO A 20 -15.54 3.82 -7.71
N ALA A 21 -15.71 2.95 -8.66
CA ALA A 21 -15.01 1.68 -8.60
C ALA A 21 -13.51 1.88 -8.69
N ALA A 22 -13.10 2.86 -9.44
CA ALA A 22 -11.67 3.07 -9.63
C ALA A 22 -11.00 3.57 -8.37
N THR A 23 -11.76 4.18 -7.49
CA THR A 23 -11.16 4.75 -6.31
C THR A 23 -11.04 3.76 -5.17
N MET A 24 -11.44 2.52 -5.40
CA MET A 24 -11.38 1.53 -4.36
C MET A 24 -10.04 0.82 -4.27
N ALA A 25 -9.12 1.15 -5.15
CA ALA A 25 -7.82 0.48 -5.12
C ALA A 25 -7.05 0.87 -3.87
N GLN A 26 -6.44 -0.10 -3.24
CA GLN A 26 -5.65 0.16 -2.05
C GLN A 26 -4.23 0.58 -2.40
N THR A 27 -3.67 1.45 -1.57
CA THR A 27 -2.28 1.83 -1.72
C THR A 27 -1.42 0.72 -1.17
N PRO A 28 -0.13 0.68 -1.52
CA PRO A 28 0.77 -0.30 -0.94
C PRO A 28 0.80 -0.23 0.58
N GLN A 29 0.77 0.99 1.15
CA GLN A 29 0.77 1.14 2.59
C GLN A 29 -0.45 0.49 3.22
N GLU A 30 -1.61 0.64 2.59
CA GLU A 30 -2.82 0.03 3.10
C GLU A 30 -2.77 -1.48 3.04
N LYS A 31 -2.22 -2.02 1.95
CA LYS A 31 -2.11 -3.46 1.82
C LYS A 31 -1.17 -4.02 2.88
N ILE A 32 -0.06 -3.36 3.11
CA ILE A 32 0.92 -3.81 4.09
C ILE A 32 0.32 -3.75 5.49
N ARG A 33 -0.38 -2.66 5.80
CA ARG A 33 -0.99 -2.52 7.12
C ARG A 33 -2.04 -3.61 7.34
N ALA A 34 -2.87 -3.85 6.35
CA ALA A 34 -3.91 -4.87 6.48
C ALA A 34 -3.33 -6.27 6.66
N ALA A 35 -2.18 -6.54 6.03
CA ALA A 35 -1.57 -7.85 6.13
C ALA A 35 -0.80 -8.02 7.44
N LEU A 36 -0.18 -6.96 7.92
CA LEU A 36 0.73 -7.05 9.06
C LEU A 36 0.05 -6.87 10.42
N GLU A 37 -0.84 -5.92 10.54
CA GLU A 37 -1.47 -5.64 11.84
C GLU A 37 -2.04 -6.86 12.53
N PRO A 38 -2.75 -7.75 11.85
CA PRO A 38 -3.31 -8.92 12.53
C PRO A 38 -2.24 -9.86 13.09
N LYS A 39 -1.01 -9.74 12.62
CA LYS A 39 0.04 -10.63 13.07
C LYS A 39 0.91 -10.05 14.17
N LEU A 40 0.68 -8.81 14.54
CA LEU A 40 1.46 -8.19 15.60
C LEU A 40 0.95 -8.66 16.96
N ASN A 41 1.88 -8.84 17.88
CA ASN A 41 1.56 -9.31 19.21
C ASN A 41 1.69 -8.25 20.28
N ASN A 42 1.07 -8.50 21.41
CA ASN A 42 1.27 -7.66 22.59
C ASN A 42 0.94 -6.18 22.40
N GLY A 43 0.00 -5.91 21.50
CA GLY A 43 -0.39 -4.53 21.29
C GLY A 43 0.61 -3.71 20.51
N ALA A 44 1.58 -4.36 19.88
CA ALA A 44 2.55 -3.65 19.09
C ALA A 44 1.84 -2.94 17.94
N LYS A 45 2.32 -1.74 17.63
CA LYS A 45 1.70 -0.94 16.59
C LYS A 45 2.69 -0.51 15.53
N ILE A 46 2.19 -0.37 14.32
CA ILE A 46 2.99 0.11 13.21
C ILE A 46 3.13 1.62 13.38
N ALA A 47 4.36 2.08 13.49
CA ALA A 47 4.63 3.50 13.62
C ALA A 47 4.68 4.19 12.26
N SER A 48 5.23 3.53 11.26
CA SER A 48 5.32 4.12 9.93
C SER A 48 5.51 3.05 8.87
N ILE A 49 5.10 3.37 7.65
CA ILE A 49 5.29 2.52 6.48
C ILE A 49 5.73 3.46 5.37
N THR A 50 7.00 3.36 4.96
CA THR A 50 7.55 4.27 3.97
C THR A 50 8.33 3.50 2.92
N PRO A 51 8.48 4.05 1.71
CA PRO A 51 9.26 3.38 0.68
C PRO A 51 10.72 3.26 1.11
N SER A 52 11.34 2.14 0.79
CA SER A 52 12.76 1.95 1.02
C SER A 52 13.53 2.35 -0.24
N PRO A 53 14.86 2.40 -0.17
CA PRO A 53 15.66 2.66 -1.36
C PRO A 53 15.56 1.55 -2.41
N VAL A 54 15.04 0.39 -2.02
CA VAL A 54 14.87 -0.71 -2.97
C VAL A 54 13.46 -0.63 -3.54
N PRO A 55 13.31 -0.54 -4.87
CA PRO A 55 11.98 -0.45 -5.48
C PRO A 55 11.10 -1.60 -5.02
N THR A 56 9.82 -1.31 -4.83
CA THR A 56 8.78 -2.24 -4.43
C THR A 56 8.89 -2.74 -2.99
N ILE A 57 9.93 -2.35 -2.25
CA ILE A 57 10.09 -2.76 -0.86
C ILE A 57 9.85 -1.56 0.05
N TYR A 58 9.07 -1.78 1.10
CA TYR A 58 8.73 -0.74 2.05
C TYR A 58 9.37 -1.01 3.40
N GLU A 59 9.71 0.06 4.10
CA GLU A 59 10.23 -0.01 5.46
C GLU A 59 9.06 0.15 6.40
N VAL A 60 8.93 -0.77 7.34
CA VAL A 60 7.84 -0.74 8.30
C VAL A 60 8.46 -0.70 9.70
N ARG A 61 8.15 0.37 10.44
CA ARG A 61 8.63 0.48 11.82
C ARG A 61 7.55 0.01 12.76
N VAL A 62 7.91 -0.95 13.60
CA VAL A 62 7.00 -1.49 14.59
C VAL A 62 7.72 -1.45 15.92
N GLU A 63 7.28 -0.61 16.83
CA GLU A 63 7.92 -0.41 18.11
C GLU A 63 9.35 0.04 17.87
N GLY A 64 10.33 -0.66 18.20
CA GLY A 64 11.71 -0.27 17.96
C GLY A 64 12.35 -1.00 16.80
N ASP A 65 11.58 -1.83 16.11
CA ASP A 65 12.13 -2.66 15.05
C ASP A 65 11.84 -2.10 13.67
N LEU A 66 12.71 -2.41 12.71
CA LEU A 66 12.52 -2.05 11.34
C LEU A 66 12.38 -3.32 10.52
N LEU A 67 11.25 -3.45 9.84
CA LEU A 67 10.97 -4.60 9.00
C LEU A 67 10.86 -4.16 7.55
N TYR A 68 10.99 -5.10 6.63
CA TYR A 68 10.84 -4.83 5.21
C TYR A 68 9.71 -5.67 4.66
N VAL A 69 8.82 -5.05 3.89
CA VAL A 69 7.65 -5.74 3.34
C VAL A 69 7.49 -5.31 1.89
N ASP A 70 7.14 -6.23 1.01
CA ASP A 70 6.95 -5.87 -0.38
C ASP A 70 5.63 -5.14 -0.56
N GLU A 71 5.49 -4.44 -1.69
CA GLU A 71 4.34 -3.58 -1.91
C GLU A 71 3.01 -4.32 -1.97
N THR A 72 3.03 -5.61 -2.15
CA THR A 72 1.80 -6.40 -2.17
C THR A 72 1.36 -6.81 -0.77
N GLY A 73 2.24 -6.63 0.21
CA GLY A 73 1.92 -7.06 1.57
C GLY A 73 1.99 -8.57 1.72
N THR A 74 2.71 -9.24 0.84
CA THR A 74 2.76 -10.70 0.84
C THR A 74 3.98 -11.25 1.55
N HIS A 75 5.12 -10.57 1.42
CA HIS A 75 6.37 -11.06 1.99
C HIS A 75 6.97 -10.06 2.96
N LEU A 76 7.43 -10.56 4.08
CA LEU A 76 8.09 -9.75 5.09
C LEU A 76 9.48 -10.34 5.33
N PHE A 77 10.47 -9.49 5.47
CA PHE A 77 11.80 -9.98 5.84
C PHE A 77 12.45 -9.02 6.81
N GLN A 78 13.36 -9.56 7.58
CA GLN A 78 14.08 -8.82 8.59
C GLN A 78 15.56 -8.93 8.28
N GLY A 79 16.31 -7.92 8.69
CA GLY A 79 17.72 -7.91 8.44
C GLY A 79 18.18 -6.51 8.17
N ASN A 80 19.38 -6.37 7.64
CA ASN A 80 19.97 -5.07 7.40
C ASN A 80 20.04 -4.80 5.91
N LEU A 81 19.66 -3.56 5.56
CA LEU A 81 19.76 -3.11 4.18
C LEU A 81 21.07 -2.37 4.04
N ILE A 82 21.98 -2.90 3.24
CA ILE A 82 23.31 -2.35 3.08
C ILE A 82 23.44 -1.72 1.71
N ASN A 83 23.92 -0.48 1.67
CA ASN A 83 24.27 0.15 0.42
C ASN A 83 25.68 -0.31 0.09
N LEU A 84 25.79 -1.21 -0.87
CA LEU A 84 27.08 -1.84 -1.15
C LEU A 84 28.18 -0.88 -1.61
N PRO A 85 27.91 0.04 -2.54
CA PRO A 85 28.96 0.97 -2.95
C PRO A 85 29.52 1.81 -1.80
N GLN A 86 28.68 2.13 -0.82
CA GLN A 86 29.11 2.96 0.29
C GLN A 86 29.43 2.18 1.53
N GLY A 87 29.06 0.92 1.57
CA GLY A 87 29.26 0.09 2.76
C GLY A 87 28.44 0.56 3.93
N ARG A 88 27.31 1.26 3.68
CA ARG A 88 26.50 1.82 4.74
C ARG A 88 25.34 0.92 5.09
N ASP A 89 25.09 0.78 6.37
CA ASP A 89 23.95 0.02 6.87
C ASP A 89 22.79 1.00 7.03
N LEU A 90 21.89 1.01 6.05
CA LEU A 90 20.79 1.94 6.03
C LEU A 90 19.73 1.63 7.08
N THR A 91 19.69 0.39 7.53
CA THR A 91 18.74 0.01 8.56
C THR A 91 19.09 0.65 9.88
N ARG A 92 20.39 0.82 10.15
CA ARG A 92 20.82 1.38 11.42
C ARG A 92 20.90 2.90 11.41
N GLU A 93 20.69 3.51 10.29
CA GLU A 93 20.68 4.97 10.20
C GLU A 93 19.27 5.55 10.41
#